data_2e4c6d031cdb216182ce86449fa68f66
#
_entry.id   2e4c6d031cdb216182ce86449fa68f66
#
_cell.length_a   1.000
_cell.length_b   1.000
_cell.length_c   1.000
_cell.angle_alpha   90.00
_cell.angle_beta   90.00
_cell.angle_gamma   90.00
#
_symmetry.space_group_name_H-M   'P 1'
#
loop_
_entity.id
_entity.type
_entity.pdbx_description
1 polymer ?
#
loop_
_entity_poly.entity_id
_entity_poly.type
_entity_poly.pdbx_seq_one_letter_code
_entity_poly.pdbx_strand_id
1 'polypeptide(L)'
;MADFTVGEKDFLLDGRPVRLLSGALHYFRVHESQWGHRLAMLRAMGLNCVETYVPWNLHEPAPGRHRDVAALGRFLDAAGAAGLWAIVRPGPYICAEWENGGLPHWLTGALGTRVRTRDAEYLGHVERWFRALLPQVVARQIDRGGPVVMVQVENEYGSYGSDRVYLRALADLLGELGVSVPLFTSDGPEDHMLSGGCVPGVLATANFGSNAREGFEALRRHRPEGPLMCMEFWCGWFEHWGAEPVARDADEAAGVLHEILECGASVNLYMAHGGTSFAGWSGANRDGEEHLGVLRPDVTSYDYDAPIDEYGRPTPKFWAFREVLAKYARGPLPKPPPAPAALGAPVTVPLTQWVAAEDVLEALGSAEEVYATPPTFEELDVDRGVVRYRFEVPGPRQPYPLRVLGLRDRAVVYVDGVRAGVLTEDEAVLPEPVAGPRRPRPPRRGPPPDGSRPHAGLPGAALDRDQRHPPPDLPPDAGAGSQHRRRCADRRPRRLAPAL
;
A
#
# COMPACT_ATOMS: atom_id res chain seq x y z
N MET A 1 -4.05 21.10 -28.77
CA MET A 1 -3.94 20.14 -27.67
C MET A 1 -2.51 20.27 -27.19
N ALA A 2 -2.26 20.28 -25.89
CA ALA A 2 -0.93 20.43 -25.35
C ALA A 2 -0.14 19.12 -25.50
N ASP A 3 1.17 19.23 -25.70
CA ASP A 3 2.09 18.10 -25.86
C ASP A 3 3.04 18.06 -24.66
N PHE A 4 3.09 16.92 -23.95
CA PHE A 4 4.00 16.71 -22.82
C PHE A 4 4.95 15.57 -23.12
N THR A 5 6.25 15.87 -23.15
CA THR A 5 7.28 14.93 -23.58
C THR A 5 8.48 14.91 -22.63
N VAL A 6 9.28 13.85 -22.73
CA VAL A 6 10.57 13.70 -22.05
C VAL A 6 11.66 14.20 -22.97
N GLY A 7 12.33 15.28 -22.60
CA GLY A 7 13.50 15.81 -23.30
C GLY A 7 14.80 15.23 -22.76
N GLU A 8 15.93 15.69 -23.30
CA GLU A 8 17.27 15.21 -22.90
C GLU A 8 17.64 15.56 -21.44
N LYS A 9 17.12 16.65 -20.91
CA LYS A 9 17.41 17.14 -19.56
C LYS A 9 16.17 17.52 -18.76
N ASP A 10 15.11 17.92 -19.44
CA ASP A 10 13.91 18.48 -18.83
C ASP A 10 12.66 17.77 -19.35
N PHE A 11 11.58 17.78 -18.59
CA PHE A 11 10.25 17.58 -19.15
C PHE A 11 9.90 18.79 -20.03
N LEU A 12 9.18 18.53 -21.11
CA LEU A 12 8.78 19.57 -22.05
C LEU A 12 7.26 19.65 -22.14
N LEU A 13 6.72 20.85 -22.04
CA LEU A 13 5.33 21.16 -22.37
C LEU A 13 5.29 22.07 -23.58
N ASP A 14 4.71 21.62 -24.66
CA ASP A 14 4.71 22.32 -25.95
C ASP A 14 6.12 22.75 -26.38
N GLY A 15 7.09 21.85 -26.19
CA GLY A 15 8.51 22.05 -26.48
C GLY A 15 9.25 22.99 -25.52
N ARG A 16 8.61 23.47 -24.44
CA ARG A 16 9.25 24.37 -23.45
C ARG A 16 9.55 23.61 -22.17
N PRO A 17 10.73 23.80 -21.55
CA PRO A 17 11.08 23.16 -20.30
C PRO A 17 10.06 23.45 -19.20
N VAL A 18 9.69 22.41 -18.49
CA VAL A 18 8.79 22.48 -17.34
C VAL A 18 9.29 21.56 -16.23
N ARG A 19 9.12 22.01 -14.98
CA ARG A 19 9.42 21.22 -13.80
C ARG A 19 8.11 20.76 -13.15
N LEU A 20 8.00 19.48 -12.89
CA LEU A 20 6.89 18.92 -12.13
C LEU A 20 7.17 19.09 -10.64
N LEU A 21 6.34 19.89 -9.99
CA LEU A 21 6.26 20.05 -8.54
C LEU A 21 4.97 19.34 -8.10
N SER A 22 5.07 18.05 -7.85
CA SER A 22 3.94 17.17 -7.61
C SER A 22 3.81 16.82 -6.13
N GLY A 23 2.64 16.36 -5.75
CA GLY A 23 2.40 15.79 -4.44
C GLY A 23 1.34 14.70 -4.46
N ALA A 24 1.62 13.61 -3.75
CA ALA A 24 0.73 12.47 -3.64
C ALA A 24 -0.50 12.81 -2.79
N LEU A 25 -1.66 12.54 -3.34
CA LEU A 25 -2.98 12.62 -2.73
C LEU A 25 -3.83 11.48 -3.29
N HIS A 26 -4.08 10.48 -2.46
CA HIS A 26 -4.81 9.29 -2.87
C HIS A 26 -6.32 9.53 -2.79
N TYR A 27 -7.02 9.60 -3.95
CA TYR A 27 -8.46 9.87 -3.99
C TYR A 27 -9.28 8.88 -3.15
N PHE A 28 -8.81 7.66 -2.99
CA PHE A 28 -9.48 6.59 -2.23
C PHE A 28 -9.29 6.71 -0.70
N ARG A 29 -8.36 7.56 -0.24
CA ARG A 29 -8.13 7.87 1.18
C ARG A 29 -8.79 9.17 1.64
N VAL A 30 -9.50 9.85 0.75
CA VAL A 30 -10.16 11.13 1.01
C VAL A 30 -11.58 11.09 0.46
N HIS A 31 -12.56 11.44 1.28
CA HIS A 31 -13.95 11.49 0.81
C HIS A 31 -14.10 12.50 -0.35
N GLU A 32 -14.85 12.13 -1.38
CA GLU A 32 -14.99 12.90 -2.63
C GLU A 32 -15.34 14.38 -2.39
N SER A 33 -16.23 14.67 -1.42
CA SER A 33 -16.62 16.05 -1.09
C SER A 33 -15.47 16.92 -0.57
N GLN A 34 -14.33 16.33 -0.24
CA GLN A 34 -13.15 17.03 0.30
C GLN A 34 -12.02 17.18 -0.74
N TRP A 35 -12.10 16.52 -1.89
CA TRP A 35 -11.05 16.59 -2.90
C TRP A 35 -10.74 18.02 -3.32
N GLY A 36 -11.77 18.84 -3.58
CA GLY A 36 -11.57 20.23 -3.98
C GLY A 36 -10.76 21.05 -2.96
N HIS A 37 -11.01 20.86 -1.67
CA HIS A 37 -10.23 21.52 -0.62
C HIS A 37 -8.77 21.05 -0.62
N ARG A 38 -8.52 19.73 -0.67
CA ARG A 38 -7.17 19.16 -0.64
C ARG A 38 -6.35 19.60 -1.87
N LEU A 39 -6.96 19.56 -3.07
CA LEU A 39 -6.32 20.04 -4.31
C LEU A 39 -5.98 21.54 -4.25
N ALA A 40 -6.87 22.36 -3.68
CA ALA A 40 -6.58 23.78 -3.45
C ALA A 40 -5.43 24.00 -2.44
N MET A 41 -5.30 23.13 -1.43
CA MET A 41 -4.18 23.14 -0.50
C MET A 41 -2.86 22.80 -1.21
N LEU A 42 -2.83 21.80 -2.12
CA LEU A 42 -1.65 21.48 -2.93
C LEU A 42 -1.22 22.71 -3.76
N ARG A 43 -2.17 23.36 -4.44
CA ARG A 43 -1.90 24.60 -5.19
C ARG A 43 -1.35 25.71 -4.31
N ALA A 44 -1.92 25.87 -3.13
CA ALA A 44 -1.50 26.88 -2.17
C ALA A 44 -0.07 26.60 -1.65
N MET A 45 0.32 25.36 -1.50
CA MET A 45 1.68 24.98 -1.13
C MET A 45 2.71 25.32 -2.24
N GLY A 46 2.26 25.40 -3.49
CA GLY A 46 3.12 25.72 -4.64
C GLY A 46 3.29 24.58 -5.65
N LEU A 47 2.50 23.51 -5.49
CA LEU A 47 2.51 22.40 -6.43
C LEU A 47 1.75 22.75 -7.71
N ASN A 48 2.17 22.16 -8.82
CA ASN A 48 1.55 22.28 -10.13
C ASN A 48 1.02 20.93 -10.64
N CYS A 49 1.24 19.86 -9.90
CA CYS A 49 0.84 18.50 -10.23
C CYS A 49 0.35 17.77 -8.99
N VAL A 50 -0.57 16.83 -9.17
CA VAL A 50 -1.00 15.86 -8.17
C VAL A 50 -0.70 14.46 -8.66
N GLU A 51 -0.33 13.57 -7.75
CA GLU A 51 -0.15 12.15 -8.03
C GLU A 51 -1.21 11.34 -7.31
N THR A 52 -1.66 10.25 -7.92
CA THR A 52 -2.49 9.25 -7.25
C THR A 52 -2.23 7.83 -7.75
N TYR A 53 -2.23 6.89 -6.83
CA TYR A 53 -2.36 5.47 -7.14
C TYR A 53 -3.80 5.07 -7.46
N VAL A 54 -3.97 3.83 -7.95
CA VAL A 54 -5.28 3.21 -8.19
C VAL A 54 -5.29 1.79 -7.60
N PRO A 55 -5.99 1.56 -6.47
CA PRO A 55 -6.06 0.23 -5.85
C PRO A 55 -7.04 -0.67 -6.62
N TRP A 56 -6.54 -1.71 -7.24
CA TRP A 56 -7.35 -2.66 -8.01
C TRP A 56 -8.40 -3.36 -7.14
N ASN A 57 -8.02 -3.81 -5.94
CA ASN A 57 -8.91 -4.52 -5.02
C ASN A 57 -10.12 -3.70 -4.55
N LEU A 58 -9.99 -2.36 -4.48
CA LEU A 58 -11.11 -1.48 -4.15
C LEU A 58 -12.16 -1.47 -5.27
N HIS A 59 -11.70 -1.52 -6.51
CA HIS A 59 -12.52 -1.37 -7.70
C HIS A 59 -12.98 -2.69 -8.32
N GLU A 60 -12.37 -3.82 -7.98
CA GLU A 60 -12.77 -5.15 -8.43
C GLU A 60 -12.77 -6.16 -7.26
N PRO A 61 -13.75 -6.07 -6.34
CA PRO A 61 -13.84 -6.94 -5.17
C PRO A 61 -14.09 -8.41 -5.49
N ALA A 62 -14.53 -8.73 -6.69
CA ALA A 62 -14.65 -10.09 -7.21
C ALA A 62 -14.42 -10.08 -8.72
N PRO A 63 -13.97 -11.19 -9.35
CA PRO A 63 -13.62 -11.24 -10.76
C PRO A 63 -14.73 -10.67 -11.68
N GLY A 64 -14.40 -9.64 -12.45
CA GLY A 64 -15.33 -8.97 -13.39
C GLY A 64 -16.42 -8.12 -12.73
N ARG A 65 -16.43 -8.00 -11.40
CA ARG A 65 -17.39 -7.14 -10.67
C ARG A 65 -16.72 -5.80 -10.34
N HIS A 66 -16.84 -4.85 -11.24
CA HIS A 66 -16.28 -3.52 -11.03
C HIS A 66 -17.16 -2.66 -10.13
N ARG A 67 -16.51 -1.87 -9.27
CA ARG A 67 -17.12 -0.91 -8.35
C ARG A 67 -16.49 0.46 -8.54
N ASP A 68 -17.31 1.41 -8.94
CA ASP A 68 -16.98 2.85 -9.06
C ASP A 68 -15.59 3.18 -9.65
N VAL A 69 -15.21 2.51 -10.72
CA VAL A 69 -13.97 2.81 -11.46
C VAL A 69 -13.96 4.27 -11.95
N ALA A 70 -15.14 4.87 -12.13
CA ALA A 70 -15.29 6.27 -12.53
C ALA A 70 -14.83 7.27 -11.46
N ALA A 71 -14.63 6.86 -10.19
CA ALA A 71 -14.09 7.73 -9.15
C ALA A 71 -12.75 8.35 -9.53
N LEU A 72 -11.85 7.55 -10.15
CA LEU A 72 -10.59 8.08 -10.68
C LEU A 72 -10.83 9.21 -11.69
N GLY A 73 -11.76 9.00 -12.62
CA GLY A 73 -12.09 10.02 -13.63
C GLY A 73 -12.57 11.33 -12.99
N ARG A 74 -13.48 11.24 -12.02
CA ARG A 74 -13.98 12.43 -11.28
C ARG A 74 -12.87 13.14 -10.52
N PHE A 75 -11.95 12.39 -9.92
CA PHE A 75 -10.79 12.97 -9.24
C PHE A 75 -9.85 13.71 -10.21
N LEU A 76 -9.55 13.10 -11.35
CA LEU A 76 -8.73 13.73 -12.39
C LEU A 76 -9.39 15.00 -12.96
N ASP A 77 -10.72 14.99 -13.16
CA ASP A 77 -11.46 16.19 -13.56
C ASP A 77 -11.37 17.29 -12.49
N ALA A 78 -11.48 16.93 -11.22
CA ALA A 78 -11.31 17.88 -10.10
C ALA A 78 -9.87 18.43 -10.04
N ALA A 79 -8.86 17.62 -10.30
CA ALA A 79 -7.46 18.07 -10.38
C ALA A 79 -7.26 19.08 -11.53
N GLY A 80 -7.79 18.78 -12.71
CA GLY A 80 -7.77 19.71 -13.84
C GLY A 80 -8.49 21.01 -13.56
N ALA A 81 -9.66 20.96 -12.93
CA ALA A 81 -10.43 22.14 -12.51
C ALA A 81 -9.67 22.99 -11.47
N ALA A 82 -8.86 22.37 -10.61
CA ALA A 82 -7.98 23.05 -9.66
C ALA A 82 -6.72 23.63 -10.35
N GLY A 83 -6.49 23.42 -11.64
CA GLY A 83 -5.31 23.85 -12.38
C GLY A 83 -4.05 23.04 -12.05
N LEU A 84 -4.22 21.78 -11.70
CA LEU A 84 -3.14 20.81 -11.48
C LEU A 84 -3.04 19.84 -12.66
N TRP A 85 -1.83 19.53 -13.08
CA TRP A 85 -1.57 18.32 -13.84
C TRP A 85 -1.74 17.10 -12.95
N ALA A 86 -1.77 15.91 -13.55
CA ALA A 86 -1.92 14.66 -12.82
C ALA A 86 -0.93 13.59 -13.30
N ILE A 87 -0.36 12.86 -12.34
CA ILE A 87 0.38 11.62 -12.56
C ILE A 87 -0.48 10.48 -12.06
N VAL A 88 -0.68 9.44 -12.88
CA VAL A 88 -1.47 8.26 -12.50
C VAL A 88 -0.56 7.06 -12.35
N ARG A 89 -0.70 6.35 -11.24
CA ARG A 89 0.04 5.13 -10.93
C ARG A 89 -0.94 3.95 -10.84
N PRO A 90 -1.26 3.31 -11.99
CA PRO A 90 -2.35 2.34 -12.07
C PRO A 90 -2.02 0.95 -11.52
N GLY A 91 -0.81 0.72 -11.12
CA GLY A 91 -0.29 -0.57 -10.69
C GLY A 91 0.11 -1.48 -11.86
N PRO A 92 -0.21 -2.79 -11.79
CA PRO A 92 -1.28 -3.48 -11.02
C PRO A 92 -1.06 -3.57 -9.50
N TYR A 93 0.17 -3.64 -9.03
CA TYR A 93 0.57 -3.53 -7.65
C TYR A 93 0.94 -2.08 -7.32
N ILE A 94 0.49 -1.57 -6.16
CA ILE A 94 0.70 -0.17 -5.81
C ILE A 94 1.47 0.05 -4.50
N CYS A 95 1.72 -1.00 -3.71
CA CYS A 95 2.26 -0.87 -2.36
C CYS A 95 1.39 0.05 -1.48
N ALA A 96 1.87 1.23 -1.17
CA ALA A 96 1.14 2.35 -0.57
C ALA A 96 0.55 2.04 0.82
N GLU A 97 1.09 1.07 1.56
CA GLU A 97 0.54 0.58 2.84
C GLU A 97 -0.98 0.37 2.74
N TRP A 98 -1.40 -0.09 1.57
CA TRP A 98 -2.77 -0.44 1.26
C TRP A 98 -2.94 -1.95 1.23
N GLU A 99 -4.13 -2.42 1.61
CA GLU A 99 -4.46 -3.84 1.68
C GLU A 99 -3.99 -4.61 0.44
N ASN A 100 -3.19 -5.68 0.66
CA ASN A 100 -2.58 -6.56 -0.38
C ASN A 100 -1.85 -5.80 -1.50
N GLY A 101 -1.24 -4.63 -1.18
CA GLY A 101 -0.61 -3.74 -2.16
C GLY A 101 -1.53 -3.36 -3.32
N GLY A 102 -2.84 -3.35 -3.09
CA GLY A 102 -3.86 -3.06 -4.08
C GLY A 102 -4.29 -4.24 -4.94
N LEU A 103 -3.65 -5.42 -4.84
CA LEU A 103 -4.07 -6.61 -5.58
C LEU A 103 -5.33 -7.23 -4.97
N PRO A 104 -6.30 -7.70 -5.76
CA PRO A 104 -7.47 -8.38 -5.24
C PRO A 104 -7.12 -9.69 -4.51
N HIS A 105 -7.74 -9.95 -3.35
CA HIS A 105 -7.55 -11.19 -2.58
C HIS A 105 -7.85 -12.46 -3.39
N TRP A 106 -8.91 -12.44 -4.21
CA TRP A 106 -9.26 -13.55 -5.09
C TRP A 106 -8.18 -13.86 -6.12
N LEU A 107 -7.41 -12.84 -6.55
CA LEU A 107 -6.31 -13.01 -7.49
C LEU A 107 -5.09 -13.64 -6.79
N THR A 108 -4.70 -13.11 -5.63
CA THR A 108 -3.59 -13.66 -4.85
C THR A 108 -3.92 -15.04 -4.29
N GLY A 109 -5.17 -15.32 -3.92
CA GLY A 109 -5.64 -16.65 -3.51
C GLY A 109 -5.56 -17.67 -4.63
N ALA A 110 -5.91 -17.30 -5.86
CA ALA A 110 -5.87 -18.20 -7.02
C ALA A 110 -4.45 -18.43 -7.55
N LEU A 111 -3.60 -17.39 -7.56
CA LEU A 111 -2.30 -17.41 -8.24
C LEU A 111 -1.11 -17.56 -7.30
N GLY A 112 -1.23 -17.20 -6.02
CA GLY A 112 -0.12 -17.24 -5.06
C GLY A 112 1.09 -16.45 -5.56
N THR A 113 2.25 -17.09 -5.63
CA THR A 113 3.52 -16.50 -6.07
C THR A 113 3.58 -16.17 -7.57
N ARG A 114 2.56 -16.49 -8.35
CA ARG A 114 2.49 -16.16 -9.79
C ARG A 114 2.07 -14.72 -10.06
N VAL A 115 1.62 -13.97 -9.03
CA VAL A 115 1.35 -12.53 -9.16
C VAL A 115 2.65 -11.75 -9.36
N ARG A 116 2.58 -10.59 -10.01
CA ARG A 116 3.72 -9.73 -10.37
C ARG A 116 4.79 -10.46 -11.18
N THR A 117 4.38 -11.36 -12.05
CA THR A 117 5.25 -12.12 -12.96
C THR A 117 4.71 -12.12 -14.38
N ARG A 118 5.48 -12.66 -15.34
CA ARG A 118 5.02 -12.89 -16.71
C ARG A 118 4.08 -14.10 -16.88
N ASP A 119 3.53 -14.62 -15.78
CA ASP A 119 2.51 -15.68 -15.87
C ASP A 119 1.35 -15.24 -16.75
N ALA A 120 0.96 -16.06 -17.71
CA ALA A 120 -0.03 -15.71 -18.72
C ALA A 120 -1.43 -15.49 -18.13
N GLU A 121 -1.79 -16.24 -17.07
CA GLU A 121 -3.07 -16.08 -16.37
C GLU A 121 -3.10 -14.76 -15.60
N TYR A 122 -2.00 -14.43 -14.89
CA TYR A 122 -1.86 -13.16 -14.20
C TYR A 122 -1.95 -11.97 -15.18
N LEU A 123 -1.17 -11.99 -16.26
CA LEU A 123 -1.22 -10.92 -17.27
C LEU A 123 -2.59 -10.82 -17.94
N GLY A 124 -3.29 -11.94 -18.14
CA GLY A 124 -4.66 -11.92 -18.64
C GLY A 124 -5.66 -11.26 -17.68
N HIS A 125 -5.45 -11.37 -16.36
CA HIS A 125 -6.24 -10.63 -15.37
C HIS A 125 -5.89 -9.14 -15.38
N VAL A 126 -4.61 -8.79 -15.44
CA VAL A 126 -4.15 -7.39 -15.54
C VAL A 126 -4.70 -6.72 -16.79
N GLU A 127 -4.68 -7.38 -17.94
CA GLU A 127 -5.26 -6.86 -19.18
C GLU A 127 -6.76 -6.55 -19.02
N ARG A 128 -7.54 -7.45 -18.43
CA ARG A 128 -8.97 -7.21 -18.18
C ARG A 128 -9.19 -6.02 -17.25
N TRP A 129 -8.40 -5.92 -16.19
CA TRP A 129 -8.46 -4.78 -15.28
C TRP A 129 -8.10 -3.47 -15.97
N PHE A 130 -7.00 -3.42 -16.72
CA PHE A 130 -6.58 -2.22 -17.42
C PHE A 130 -7.59 -1.82 -18.50
N ARG A 131 -8.25 -2.75 -19.18
CA ARG A 131 -9.35 -2.45 -20.09
C ARG A 131 -10.54 -1.77 -19.41
N ALA A 132 -10.81 -2.07 -18.14
CA ALA A 132 -11.85 -1.41 -17.36
C ALA A 132 -11.41 -0.04 -16.83
N LEU A 133 -10.16 0.07 -16.39
CA LEU A 133 -9.60 1.27 -15.74
C LEU A 133 -9.19 2.35 -16.73
N LEU A 134 -8.37 1.99 -17.72
CA LEU A 134 -7.65 2.95 -18.56
C LEU A 134 -8.55 3.91 -19.38
N PRO A 135 -9.79 3.61 -19.75
CA PRO A 135 -10.67 4.60 -20.33
C PRO A 135 -10.82 5.87 -19.47
N GLN A 136 -10.73 5.78 -18.14
CA GLN A 136 -10.77 6.94 -17.23
C GLN A 136 -9.54 7.81 -17.37
N VAL A 137 -8.38 7.20 -17.59
CA VAL A 137 -7.07 7.87 -17.74
C VAL A 137 -6.92 8.43 -19.15
N VAL A 138 -7.14 7.59 -20.15
CA VAL A 138 -6.91 7.89 -21.58
C VAL A 138 -7.76 9.07 -22.06
N ALA A 139 -9.01 9.17 -21.62
CA ALA A 139 -9.88 10.30 -21.96
C ALA A 139 -9.41 11.63 -21.36
N ARG A 140 -8.51 11.59 -20.37
CA ARG A 140 -8.03 12.76 -19.59
C ARG A 140 -6.54 13.02 -19.76
N GLN A 141 -5.91 12.44 -20.75
CA GLN A 141 -4.52 12.76 -21.10
C GLN A 141 -4.40 14.20 -21.62
N ILE A 142 -3.22 14.79 -21.44
CA ILE A 142 -2.98 16.20 -21.77
C ILE A 142 -3.13 16.46 -23.26
N ASP A 143 -2.75 15.53 -24.10
CA ASP A 143 -2.93 15.56 -25.55
C ASP A 143 -4.42 15.48 -25.97
N ARG A 144 -5.32 15.19 -25.04
CA ARG A 144 -6.79 15.20 -25.20
C ARG A 144 -7.47 16.33 -24.43
N GLY A 145 -6.67 17.24 -23.87
CA GLY A 145 -7.15 18.40 -23.11
C GLY A 145 -7.40 18.14 -21.62
N GLY A 146 -7.07 16.96 -21.11
CA GLY A 146 -7.14 16.62 -19.68
C GLY A 146 -5.85 16.96 -18.92
N PRO A 147 -5.79 16.63 -17.62
CA PRO A 147 -4.66 16.95 -16.76
C PRO A 147 -3.55 15.89 -16.76
N VAL A 148 -3.75 14.66 -17.25
CA VAL A 148 -2.81 13.55 -17.10
C VAL A 148 -1.58 13.76 -17.97
N VAL A 149 -0.40 13.81 -17.37
CA VAL A 149 0.89 14.06 -18.04
C VAL A 149 1.83 12.85 -18.03
N MET A 150 1.67 11.92 -17.09
CA MET A 150 2.51 10.72 -16.98
C MET A 150 1.74 9.55 -16.40
N VAL A 151 2.12 8.32 -16.78
CA VAL A 151 1.57 7.07 -16.23
C VAL A 151 2.70 6.12 -15.83
N GLN A 152 2.60 5.54 -14.63
CA GLN A 152 3.60 4.59 -14.12
C GLN A 152 3.36 3.19 -14.64
N VAL A 153 4.47 2.45 -14.79
CA VAL A 153 4.52 1.01 -15.04
C VAL A 153 4.88 0.32 -13.75
N GLU A 154 3.98 -0.49 -13.19
CA GLU A 154 4.17 -1.25 -11.94
C GLU A 154 4.45 -0.35 -10.73
N ASN A 155 5.08 -0.84 -9.69
CA ASN A 155 5.59 -0.04 -8.56
C ASN A 155 6.76 -0.73 -7.86
N GLU A 156 7.89 -0.03 -7.76
CA GLU A 156 9.11 -0.46 -7.05
C GLU A 156 9.49 -1.92 -7.35
N TYR A 157 9.32 -2.30 -8.61
CA TYR A 157 9.52 -3.70 -9.01
C TYR A 157 10.93 -4.20 -8.74
N GLY A 158 11.92 -3.31 -8.77
CA GLY A 158 13.29 -3.66 -8.49
C GLY A 158 13.57 -4.14 -7.06
N SER A 159 12.71 -3.79 -6.09
CA SER A 159 12.74 -4.34 -4.74
C SER A 159 12.08 -5.73 -4.63
N TYR A 160 11.23 -6.10 -5.60
CA TYR A 160 10.48 -7.35 -5.63
C TYR A 160 11.10 -8.39 -6.57
N GLY A 161 11.62 -7.94 -7.71
CA GLY A 161 12.13 -8.84 -8.72
C GLY A 161 12.95 -8.15 -9.80
N SER A 162 13.25 -8.90 -10.89
CA SER A 162 14.06 -8.40 -12.00
C SER A 162 13.56 -8.87 -13.36
N ASP A 163 12.30 -9.30 -13.48
CA ASP A 163 11.72 -9.79 -14.73
C ASP A 163 11.38 -8.64 -15.69
N ARG A 164 12.35 -8.22 -16.48
CA ARG A 164 12.17 -7.15 -17.46
C ARG A 164 11.17 -7.51 -18.57
N VAL A 165 10.89 -8.79 -18.81
CA VAL A 165 9.88 -9.23 -19.79
C VAL A 165 8.48 -8.90 -19.24
N TYR A 166 8.26 -9.13 -17.95
CA TYR A 166 7.03 -8.75 -17.28
C TYR A 166 6.80 -7.21 -17.34
N LEU A 167 7.78 -6.43 -16.93
CA LEU A 167 7.68 -4.96 -16.97
C LEU A 167 7.45 -4.43 -18.39
N ARG A 168 8.14 -5.01 -19.38
CA ARG A 168 7.92 -4.67 -20.78
C ARG A 168 6.50 -4.98 -21.24
N ALA A 169 5.98 -6.14 -20.88
CA ALA A 169 4.60 -6.52 -21.21
C ALA A 169 3.57 -5.54 -20.63
N LEU A 170 3.80 -5.03 -19.40
CA LEU A 170 2.95 -4.00 -18.82
C LEU A 170 3.05 -2.66 -19.58
N ALA A 171 4.27 -2.23 -19.92
CA ALA A 171 4.48 -1.00 -20.65
C ALA A 171 3.82 -1.05 -22.05
N ASP A 172 3.98 -2.17 -22.76
CA ASP A 172 3.39 -2.38 -24.06
C ASP A 172 1.85 -2.41 -23.97
N LEU A 173 1.30 -3.10 -22.97
CA LEU A 173 -0.14 -3.15 -22.70
C LEU A 173 -0.74 -1.75 -22.41
N LEU A 174 -0.07 -0.92 -21.61
CA LEU A 174 -0.51 0.46 -21.40
C LEU A 174 -0.59 1.24 -22.72
N GLY A 175 0.44 1.13 -23.57
CA GLY A 175 0.46 1.76 -24.89
C GLY A 175 -0.66 1.22 -25.82
N GLU A 176 -0.83 -0.10 -25.89
CA GLU A 176 -1.88 -0.76 -26.68
C GLU A 176 -3.30 -0.33 -26.26
N LEU A 177 -3.50 -0.06 -24.97
CA LEU A 177 -4.76 0.41 -24.42
C LEU A 177 -4.93 1.94 -24.48
N GLY A 178 -4.02 2.64 -25.18
CA GLY A 178 -4.18 4.04 -25.58
C GLY A 178 -3.51 5.07 -24.68
N VAL A 179 -2.60 4.66 -23.80
CA VAL A 179 -1.75 5.60 -23.06
C VAL A 179 -0.72 6.18 -24.03
N SER A 180 -0.81 7.51 -24.25
CA SER A 180 0.04 8.29 -25.19
C SER A 180 1.04 9.22 -24.47
N VAL A 181 0.76 9.51 -23.19
CA VAL A 181 1.69 10.30 -22.36
C VAL A 181 2.90 9.47 -21.93
N PRO A 182 4.03 10.09 -21.55
CA PRO A 182 5.21 9.37 -21.10
C PRO A 182 4.94 8.33 -20.01
N LEU A 183 5.48 7.12 -20.22
CA LEU A 183 5.55 6.09 -19.20
C LEU A 183 6.80 6.25 -18.35
N PHE A 184 6.71 5.86 -17.08
CA PHE A 184 7.87 5.86 -16.18
C PHE A 184 7.84 4.66 -15.21
N THR A 185 9.01 4.30 -14.67
CA THR A 185 9.19 3.42 -13.53
C THR A 185 9.72 4.19 -12.34
N SER A 186 9.52 3.66 -11.14
CA SER A 186 9.89 4.31 -9.89
C SER A 186 10.42 3.24 -8.93
N ASP A 187 11.69 3.37 -8.51
CA ASP A 187 12.40 2.38 -7.69
C ASP A 187 13.29 3.11 -6.67
N GLY A 188 13.72 2.41 -5.62
CA GLY A 188 14.76 2.89 -4.72
C GLY A 188 16.08 3.17 -5.47
N PRO A 189 16.99 4.01 -4.92
CA PRO A 189 18.22 4.41 -5.60
C PRO A 189 19.33 3.36 -5.55
N GLU A 190 19.10 2.20 -4.95
CA GLU A 190 20.05 1.09 -4.87
C GLU A 190 20.26 0.48 -6.25
N ASP A 191 21.51 0.11 -6.56
CA ASP A 191 21.88 -0.41 -7.88
C ASP A 191 21.09 -1.66 -8.29
N HIS A 192 20.76 -2.54 -7.33
CA HIS A 192 19.96 -3.74 -7.61
C HIS A 192 18.49 -3.38 -7.92
N MET A 193 17.90 -2.41 -7.22
CA MET A 193 16.53 -1.97 -7.46
C MET A 193 16.40 -1.28 -8.82
N LEU A 194 17.27 -0.33 -9.12
CA LEU A 194 17.29 0.32 -10.44
C LEU A 194 17.55 -0.69 -11.57
N SER A 195 18.44 -1.67 -11.35
CA SER A 195 18.70 -2.72 -12.35
C SER A 195 17.49 -3.62 -12.58
N GLY A 196 16.73 -3.94 -11.51
CA GLY A 196 15.53 -4.79 -11.59
C GLY A 196 14.32 -4.06 -12.17
N GLY A 197 14.12 -2.79 -11.78
CA GLY A 197 12.93 -2.01 -12.09
C GLY A 197 12.99 -1.23 -13.41
N CYS A 198 14.17 -0.88 -13.91
CA CYS A 198 14.28 -0.09 -15.15
C CYS A 198 13.87 -0.86 -16.40
N VAL A 199 13.13 -0.19 -17.29
CA VAL A 199 12.68 -0.70 -18.59
C VAL A 199 13.29 0.13 -19.71
N PRO A 200 14.00 -0.44 -20.70
CA PRO A 200 14.55 0.34 -21.82
C PRO A 200 13.47 1.14 -22.56
N GLY A 201 13.71 2.44 -22.76
CA GLY A 201 12.77 3.35 -23.43
C GLY A 201 11.62 3.86 -22.53
N VAL A 202 11.57 3.48 -21.27
CA VAL A 202 10.67 4.03 -20.24
C VAL A 202 11.51 4.92 -19.30
N LEU A 203 10.98 6.06 -18.88
CA LEU A 203 11.68 6.98 -17.98
C LEU A 203 11.83 6.34 -16.60
N ALA A 204 13.06 6.12 -16.13
CA ALA A 204 13.28 5.71 -14.75
C ALA A 204 13.30 6.93 -13.83
N THR A 205 12.70 6.83 -12.66
CA THR A 205 12.75 7.81 -11.57
C THR A 205 13.26 7.13 -10.28
N ALA A 206 13.61 7.90 -9.27
CA ALA A 206 14.11 7.34 -8.01
C ALA A 206 13.26 7.77 -6.83
N ASN A 207 13.20 6.92 -5.78
CA ASN A 207 12.49 7.14 -4.53
C ASN A 207 13.49 7.26 -3.39
N PHE A 208 13.43 8.31 -2.59
CA PHE A 208 14.28 8.49 -1.41
C PHE A 208 13.76 9.60 -0.49
N GLY A 209 14.11 9.52 0.79
CA GLY A 209 13.76 10.55 1.78
C GLY A 209 14.92 11.50 2.13
N SER A 210 16.16 11.20 1.71
CA SER A 210 17.37 11.98 2.02
C SER A 210 18.46 11.71 0.98
N ASN A 211 19.62 12.39 1.10
CA ASN A 211 20.81 12.18 0.25
C ASN A 211 20.48 12.31 -1.25
N ALA A 212 19.80 13.42 -1.63
CA ALA A 212 19.25 13.58 -2.97
C ALA A 212 20.33 13.52 -4.08
N ARG A 213 21.52 14.06 -3.82
CA ARG A 213 22.63 14.04 -4.79
C ARG A 213 23.08 12.62 -5.09
N GLU A 214 23.30 11.83 -4.05
CA GLU A 214 23.72 10.43 -4.17
C GLU A 214 22.64 9.60 -4.87
N GLY A 215 21.35 9.81 -4.54
CA GLY A 215 20.23 9.14 -5.20
C GLY A 215 20.16 9.44 -6.69
N PHE A 216 20.37 10.70 -7.09
CA PHE A 216 20.41 11.07 -8.50
C PHE A 216 21.68 10.63 -9.22
N GLU A 217 22.82 10.58 -8.54
CA GLU A 217 24.04 10.00 -9.10
C GLU A 217 23.85 8.49 -9.37
N ALA A 218 23.20 7.78 -8.47
CA ALA A 218 22.84 6.39 -8.69
C ALA A 218 21.92 6.25 -9.91
N LEU A 219 20.83 7.03 -9.98
CA LEU A 219 19.93 7.02 -11.13
C LEU A 219 20.65 7.30 -12.45
N ARG A 220 21.61 8.25 -12.46
CA ARG A 220 22.41 8.59 -13.66
C ARG A 220 23.33 7.48 -14.13
N ARG A 221 23.77 6.58 -13.25
CA ARG A 221 24.54 5.38 -13.66
C ARG A 221 23.68 4.42 -14.49
N HIS A 222 22.39 4.33 -14.18
CA HIS A 222 21.44 3.45 -14.88
C HIS A 222 20.75 4.13 -16.07
N ARG A 223 20.58 5.46 -15.98
CA ARG A 223 19.95 6.31 -17.00
C ARG A 223 20.70 7.64 -17.13
N PRO A 224 21.68 7.72 -18.03
CA PRO A 224 22.53 8.92 -18.18
C PRO A 224 21.78 10.18 -18.63
N GLU A 225 20.74 10.04 -19.43
CA GLU A 225 19.98 11.13 -20.05
C GLU A 225 18.54 11.22 -19.51
N GLY A 226 17.86 12.34 -19.83
CA GLY A 226 16.48 12.62 -19.44
C GLY A 226 16.35 13.44 -18.14
N PRO A 227 15.15 13.94 -17.82
CA PRO A 227 14.89 14.74 -16.65
C PRO A 227 15.07 13.92 -15.37
N LEU A 228 15.69 14.51 -14.35
CA LEU A 228 15.72 13.93 -13.00
C LEU A 228 14.36 14.12 -12.33
N MET A 229 13.91 13.09 -11.61
CA MET A 229 12.71 13.14 -10.78
C MET A 229 12.83 12.22 -9.57
N CYS A 230 12.59 12.79 -8.39
CA CYS A 230 12.27 12.01 -7.20
C CYS A 230 10.77 11.77 -7.20
N MET A 231 10.35 10.51 -7.49
CA MET A 231 8.93 10.19 -7.62
C MET A 231 8.27 9.92 -6.28
N GLU A 232 9.06 9.56 -5.29
CA GLU A 232 8.62 9.52 -3.90
C GLU A 232 9.69 10.20 -3.03
N PHE A 233 9.47 11.48 -2.75
CA PHE A 233 10.21 12.14 -1.70
C PHE A 233 9.52 11.86 -0.36
N TRP A 234 10.04 10.91 0.40
CA TRP A 234 9.50 10.49 1.69
C TRP A 234 9.71 11.60 2.73
N CYS A 235 8.78 12.56 2.75
CA CYS A 235 8.86 13.73 3.63
C CYS A 235 8.31 13.49 5.05
N GLY A 236 7.76 12.33 5.32
CA GLY A 236 7.31 11.76 6.57
C GLY A 236 7.43 10.25 6.50
N TRP A 237 6.58 9.54 7.25
CA TRP A 237 6.46 8.09 7.19
C TRP A 237 5.10 7.62 7.72
N PHE A 238 4.70 6.42 7.36
CA PHE A 238 3.50 5.78 7.89
C PHE A 238 3.75 5.20 9.29
N GLU A 239 2.67 4.88 9.99
CA GLU A 239 2.71 4.41 11.37
C GLU A 239 2.26 2.96 11.49
N HIS A 240 2.90 2.23 12.38
CA HIS A 240 2.54 0.87 12.73
C HIS A 240 1.75 0.81 14.03
N TRP A 241 0.83 -0.14 14.12
CA TRP A 241 0.02 -0.36 15.29
C TRP A 241 0.88 -0.69 16.52
N GLY A 242 0.72 0.08 17.60
CA GLY A 242 1.48 -0.07 18.84
C GLY A 242 2.90 0.50 18.81
N ALA A 243 3.32 1.16 17.72
CA ALA A 243 4.59 1.89 17.65
C ALA A 243 4.41 3.35 18.10
N GLU A 244 5.53 4.02 18.38
CA GLU A 244 5.54 5.46 18.62
C GLU A 244 5.24 6.20 17.31
N PRO A 245 4.49 7.33 17.38
CA PRO A 245 4.19 8.14 16.20
C PRO A 245 5.46 8.63 15.50
N VAL A 246 5.42 8.62 14.17
CA VAL A 246 6.52 9.15 13.36
C VAL A 246 6.41 10.66 13.26
N ALA A 247 7.53 11.34 13.47
CA ALA A 247 7.65 12.78 13.25
C ALA A 247 9.01 13.09 12.61
N ARG A 248 8.98 13.82 11.50
CA ARG A 248 10.17 14.32 10.82
C ARG A 248 10.21 15.85 10.92
N ASP A 249 11.36 16.39 11.29
CA ASP A 249 11.55 17.83 11.43
C ASP A 249 11.22 18.56 10.12
N ALA A 250 10.46 19.65 10.22
CA ALA A 250 9.96 20.38 9.04
C ALA A 250 11.07 21.09 8.27
N ASP A 251 12.05 21.66 8.97
CA ASP A 251 13.16 22.40 8.34
C ASP A 251 14.17 21.43 7.72
N GLU A 252 14.40 20.28 8.36
CA GLU A 252 15.22 19.21 7.80
C GLU A 252 14.59 18.67 6.51
N ALA A 253 13.30 18.34 6.51
CA ALA A 253 12.60 17.87 5.32
C ALA A 253 12.58 18.93 4.20
N ALA A 254 12.42 20.22 4.56
CA ALA A 254 12.48 21.32 3.59
C ALA A 254 13.89 21.50 3.01
N GLY A 255 14.92 21.24 3.80
CA GLY A 255 16.31 21.21 3.35
C GLY A 255 16.55 20.18 2.25
N VAL A 256 16.03 18.95 2.44
CA VAL A 256 16.12 17.89 1.41
C VAL A 256 15.29 18.23 0.18
N LEU A 257 14.08 18.78 0.33
CA LEU A 257 13.30 19.27 -0.81
C LEU A 257 14.07 20.32 -1.62
N HIS A 258 14.74 21.23 -0.93
CA HIS A 258 15.57 22.24 -1.58
C HIS A 258 16.74 21.59 -2.35
N GLU A 259 17.43 20.62 -1.75
CA GLU A 259 18.52 19.88 -2.41
C GLU A 259 18.03 19.17 -3.68
N ILE A 260 16.88 18.49 -3.65
CA ILE A 260 16.26 17.86 -4.83
C ILE A 260 16.09 18.89 -5.95
N LEU A 261 15.54 20.06 -5.62
CA LEU A 261 15.26 21.10 -6.60
C LEU A 261 16.53 21.81 -7.11
N GLU A 262 17.58 21.91 -6.28
CA GLU A 262 18.90 22.40 -6.70
C GLU A 262 19.59 21.44 -7.68
N CYS A 263 19.37 20.15 -7.59
CA CYS A 263 19.82 19.18 -8.60
C CYS A 263 19.15 19.36 -9.97
N GLY A 264 18.23 20.33 -10.13
CA GLY A 264 17.46 20.53 -11.35
C GLY A 264 16.30 19.54 -11.50
N ALA A 265 16.02 18.71 -10.49
CA ALA A 265 15.05 17.66 -10.56
C ALA A 265 13.59 18.13 -10.38
N SER A 266 12.67 17.38 -10.92
CA SER A 266 11.26 17.36 -10.51
C SER A 266 11.07 16.55 -9.24
N VAL A 267 9.96 16.75 -8.54
CA VAL A 267 9.68 16.07 -7.27
C VAL A 267 8.20 15.71 -7.15
N ASN A 268 7.90 14.60 -6.51
CA ASN A 268 6.58 14.27 -5.97
C ASN A 268 6.71 14.08 -4.47
N LEU A 269 6.05 14.92 -3.68
CA LEU A 269 6.02 14.81 -2.22
C LEU A 269 5.21 13.56 -1.85
N TYR A 270 5.82 12.63 -1.17
CA TYR A 270 5.14 11.43 -0.69
C TYR A 270 5.16 11.42 0.84
N MET A 271 4.05 11.66 1.50
CA MET A 271 2.76 12.15 1.00
C MET A 271 2.67 13.67 1.11
N ALA A 272 2.00 14.33 0.16
CA ALA A 272 1.60 15.72 0.36
C ALA A 272 0.35 15.81 1.27
N HIS A 273 -0.53 14.82 1.17
CA HIS A 273 -1.67 14.58 2.05
C HIS A 273 -1.96 13.07 2.09
N GLY A 274 -1.79 12.46 3.23
CA GLY A 274 -1.94 11.00 3.35
C GLY A 274 -3.39 10.54 3.34
N GLY A 275 -4.20 11.06 4.24
CA GLY A 275 -5.62 10.69 4.40
C GLY A 275 -5.83 9.45 5.27
N THR A 276 -6.90 8.70 5.04
CA THR A 276 -7.37 7.63 5.91
C THR A 276 -7.62 6.34 5.14
N SER A 277 -7.05 5.23 5.60
CA SER A 277 -7.35 3.88 5.10
C SER A 277 -8.58 3.34 5.81
N PHE A 278 -9.78 3.74 5.35
CA PHE A 278 -11.04 3.38 5.99
C PHE A 278 -11.32 1.87 5.97
N ALA A 279 -12.07 1.40 6.97
CA ALA A 279 -12.69 0.07 6.98
C ALA A 279 -11.71 -1.10 6.72
N GLY A 280 -10.52 -1.05 7.33
CA GLY A 280 -9.54 -2.14 7.24
C GLY A 280 -8.82 -2.22 5.89
N TRP A 281 -8.67 -1.10 5.19
CA TRP A 281 -7.86 -1.00 3.99
C TRP A 281 -6.38 -0.72 4.27
N SER A 282 -5.99 -0.57 5.54
CA SER A 282 -4.58 -0.48 5.93
C SER A 282 -3.87 -1.79 5.65
N GLY A 283 -2.61 -1.70 5.26
CA GLY A 283 -1.74 -2.81 5.01
C GLY A 283 -0.89 -3.25 6.21
N ALA A 284 0.18 -3.95 5.89
CA ALA A 284 1.21 -4.33 6.84
C ALA A 284 2.56 -4.44 6.14
N ASN A 285 3.63 -4.15 6.88
CA ASN A 285 4.99 -4.33 6.44
C ASN A 285 5.68 -5.43 7.23
N ARG A 286 6.87 -5.81 6.82
CA ARG A 286 7.74 -6.72 7.58
C ARG A 286 9.09 -6.08 7.79
N ASP A 287 9.58 -6.19 9.01
CA ASP A 287 10.95 -5.77 9.33
C ASP A 287 11.99 -6.73 8.73
N GLY A 288 13.24 -6.26 8.69
CA GLY A 288 14.40 -7.08 8.37
C GLY A 288 14.71 -7.19 6.89
N GLU A 289 15.86 -7.83 6.62
CA GLU A 289 16.29 -8.11 5.26
C GLU A 289 15.34 -9.11 4.60
N GLU A 290 15.07 -8.94 3.31
CA GLU A 290 14.19 -9.79 2.50
C GLU A 290 12.74 -9.88 3.01
N HIS A 291 12.28 -8.91 3.84
CA HIS A 291 10.92 -8.88 4.41
C HIS A 291 10.51 -10.18 5.13
N LEU A 292 11.47 -10.84 5.79
CA LEU A 292 11.25 -12.08 6.55
C LEU A 292 11.07 -11.84 8.06
N GLY A 293 11.16 -10.60 8.51
CA GLY A 293 11.07 -10.22 9.93
C GLY A 293 9.64 -10.14 10.47
N VAL A 294 9.53 -9.44 11.58
CA VAL A 294 8.27 -9.29 12.32
C VAL A 294 7.25 -8.53 11.49
N LEU A 295 6.00 -9.02 11.46
CA LEU A 295 4.87 -8.32 10.85
C LEU A 295 4.57 -7.03 11.62
N ARG A 296 4.42 -5.93 10.88
CA ARG A 296 4.09 -4.59 11.36
C ARG A 296 2.79 -4.11 10.71
N PRO A 297 1.63 -4.34 11.34
CA PRO A 297 0.37 -3.82 10.83
C PRO A 297 0.36 -2.30 10.83
N ASP A 298 -0.13 -1.71 9.74
CA ASP A 298 -0.30 -0.27 9.62
C ASP A 298 -1.58 0.19 10.33
N VAL A 299 -1.59 1.44 10.79
CA VAL A 299 -2.78 2.02 11.39
C VAL A 299 -3.77 2.54 10.33
N THR A 300 -5.03 2.77 10.74
CA THR A 300 -6.06 3.31 9.84
C THR A 300 -5.75 4.72 9.34
N SER A 301 -5.12 5.55 10.16
CA SER A 301 -4.63 6.86 9.72
C SER A 301 -3.43 6.69 8.80
N TYR A 302 -3.48 7.31 7.65
CA TYR A 302 -2.33 7.46 6.76
C TYR A 302 -1.86 8.92 6.76
N ASP A 303 -1.87 9.56 7.93
CA ASP A 303 -1.44 10.96 8.09
C ASP A 303 -0.05 11.19 7.51
N TYR A 304 0.86 10.22 7.68
CA TYR A 304 2.20 10.20 7.11
C TYR A 304 3.11 11.33 7.61
N ASP A 305 2.70 12.03 8.67
CA ASP A 305 3.35 13.29 9.08
C ASP A 305 3.49 14.26 7.89
N ALA A 306 2.46 14.30 7.06
CA ALA A 306 2.43 15.03 5.79
C ALA A 306 2.36 16.55 6.00
N PRO A 307 2.75 17.37 5.00
CA PRO A 307 2.57 18.82 5.08
C PRO A 307 1.11 19.26 5.17
N ILE A 308 0.16 18.47 4.69
CA ILE A 308 -1.27 18.68 4.89
C ILE A 308 -1.77 17.52 5.76
N ASP A 309 -2.22 17.81 7.00
CA ASP A 309 -2.66 16.78 7.93
C ASP A 309 -3.93 16.05 7.45
N GLU A 310 -4.29 14.97 8.11
CA GLU A 310 -5.45 14.14 7.76
C GLU A 310 -6.77 14.94 7.71
N TYR A 311 -6.90 16.00 8.52
CA TYR A 311 -8.04 16.93 8.48
C TYR A 311 -8.01 17.90 7.29
N GLY A 312 -6.85 18.07 6.63
CA GLY A 312 -6.64 19.05 5.56
C GLY A 312 -6.13 20.40 6.03
N ARG A 313 -5.55 20.49 7.24
CA ARG A 313 -4.93 21.69 7.78
C ARG A 313 -3.45 21.76 7.40
N PRO A 314 -2.88 22.96 7.25
CA PRO A 314 -1.44 23.09 7.03
C PRO A 314 -0.68 22.79 8.33
N THR A 315 0.34 21.94 8.23
CA THR A 315 1.30 21.68 9.31
C THR A 315 2.49 22.65 9.23
N PRO A 316 3.43 22.66 10.19
CA PRO A 316 4.69 23.41 10.04
C PRO A 316 5.43 23.06 8.73
N LYS A 317 5.40 21.79 8.33
CA LYS A 317 6.04 21.29 7.11
C LYS A 317 5.41 21.91 5.84
N PHE A 318 4.10 22.17 5.84
CA PHE A 318 3.45 22.88 4.74
C PHE A 318 4.08 24.26 4.48
N TRP A 319 4.33 25.02 5.55
CA TRP A 319 4.87 26.37 5.43
C TRP A 319 6.33 26.34 5.00
N ALA A 320 7.14 25.46 5.57
CA ALA A 320 8.54 25.28 5.19
C ALA A 320 8.66 24.88 3.70
N PHE A 321 7.85 23.94 3.24
CA PHE A 321 7.83 23.53 1.82
C PHE A 321 7.33 24.63 0.91
N ARG A 322 6.31 25.38 1.32
CA ARG A 322 5.82 26.53 0.57
C ARG A 322 6.92 27.58 0.34
N GLU A 323 7.76 27.86 1.32
CA GLU A 323 8.89 28.78 1.17
C GLU A 323 9.91 28.29 0.15
N VAL A 324 10.21 26.99 0.15
CA VAL A 324 11.11 26.38 -0.85
C VAL A 324 10.47 26.44 -2.23
N LEU A 325 9.23 25.96 -2.39
CA LEU A 325 8.53 25.86 -3.66
C LEU A 325 8.25 27.23 -4.30
N ALA A 326 8.04 28.28 -3.48
CA ALA A 326 7.82 29.63 -3.97
C ALA A 326 8.98 30.16 -4.83
N LYS A 327 10.22 29.70 -4.61
CA LYS A 327 11.40 30.07 -5.39
C LYS A 327 11.34 29.55 -6.84
N TYR A 328 10.54 28.52 -7.09
CA TYR A 328 10.39 27.86 -8.39
C TYR A 328 9.02 28.13 -9.04
N ALA A 329 8.15 28.87 -8.36
CA ALA A 329 6.84 29.24 -8.87
C ALA A 329 6.92 30.31 -9.95
N ARG A 330 6.04 30.26 -10.94
CA ARG A 330 5.96 31.27 -12.02
C ARG A 330 5.21 32.56 -11.62
N GLY A 331 4.91 32.71 -10.33
CA GLY A 331 4.16 33.87 -9.82
C GLY A 331 3.80 33.69 -8.34
N PRO A 332 3.05 34.64 -7.75
CA PRO A 332 2.66 34.54 -6.36
C PRO A 332 1.78 33.31 -6.10
N LEU A 333 2.11 32.58 -5.05
CA LEU A 333 1.33 31.40 -4.66
C LEU A 333 -0.05 31.80 -4.12
N PRO A 334 -1.12 31.03 -4.43
CA PRO A 334 -2.43 31.26 -3.87
C PRO A 334 -2.42 31.18 -2.34
N LYS A 335 -3.37 31.84 -1.70
CA LYS A 335 -3.59 31.65 -0.26
C LYS A 335 -4.21 30.26 -0.02
N PRO A 336 -3.84 29.58 1.08
CA PRO A 336 -4.53 28.35 1.48
C PRO A 336 -6.02 28.63 1.65
N PRO A 337 -6.90 27.68 1.25
CA PRO A 337 -8.32 27.77 1.58
C PRO A 337 -8.52 27.80 3.09
N PRO A 338 -9.66 28.31 3.59
CA PRO A 338 -10.00 28.23 5.01
C PRO A 338 -9.86 26.79 5.51
N ALA A 339 -9.31 26.64 6.72
CA ALA A 339 -9.28 25.34 7.35
C ALA A 339 -10.70 24.73 7.44
N PRO A 340 -10.85 23.40 7.37
CA PRO A 340 -12.13 22.76 7.64
C PRO A 340 -12.69 23.20 8.98
N ALA A 341 -14.03 23.19 9.11
CA ALA A 341 -14.69 23.60 10.34
C ALA A 341 -14.09 22.87 11.54
N ALA A 342 -13.88 23.60 12.63
CA ALA A 342 -13.40 23.02 13.87
C ALA A 342 -14.33 21.87 14.31
N LEU A 343 -13.72 20.84 14.89
CA LEU A 343 -14.48 19.79 15.57
C LEU A 343 -15.34 20.44 16.67
N GLY A 344 -16.50 19.84 16.96
CA GLY A 344 -17.33 20.24 18.10
C GLY A 344 -16.55 20.16 19.41
N ALA A 345 -17.08 20.78 20.47
CA ALA A 345 -16.49 20.67 21.80
C ALA A 345 -16.39 19.19 22.22
N PRO A 346 -15.31 18.78 22.93
CA PRO A 346 -15.22 17.43 23.46
C PRO A 346 -16.46 17.06 24.28
N VAL A 347 -16.99 15.88 24.02
CA VAL A 347 -18.19 15.36 24.68
C VAL A 347 -17.88 13.99 25.28
N THR A 348 -18.26 13.76 26.52
CA THR A 348 -18.22 12.41 27.11
C THR A 348 -19.55 11.73 26.83
N VAL A 349 -19.51 10.66 26.04
CA VAL A 349 -20.70 9.87 25.72
C VAL A 349 -20.62 8.56 26.49
N PRO A 350 -21.59 8.26 27.38
CA PRO A 350 -21.63 6.95 28.04
C PRO A 350 -22.03 5.88 27.03
N LEU A 351 -21.25 4.82 26.94
CA LEU A 351 -21.63 3.61 26.17
C LEU A 351 -22.66 2.83 26.99
N THR A 352 -23.92 2.92 26.60
CA THR A 352 -25.05 2.30 27.31
C THR A 352 -25.48 0.94 26.71
N GLN A 353 -24.99 0.62 25.53
CA GLN A 353 -25.30 -0.62 24.82
C GLN A 353 -24.02 -1.20 24.23
N TRP A 354 -23.88 -2.51 24.31
CA TRP A 354 -22.80 -3.27 23.68
C TRP A 354 -23.30 -4.67 23.36
N VAL A 355 -22.61 -5.33 22.43
CA VAL A 355 -22.85 -6.73 22.07
C VAL A 355 -21.51 -7.43 21.99
N ALA A 356 -21.45 -8.66 22.47
CA ALA A 356 -20.23 -9.46 22.37
C ALA A 356 -19.96 -9.85 20.90
N ALA A 357 -18.68 -9.92 20.52
CA ALA A 357 -18.30 -10.30 19.16
C ALA A 357 -18.81 -11.72 18.81
N GLU A 358 -18.83 -12.61 19.78
CA GLU A 358 -19.35 -13.99 19.64
C GLU A 358 -20.83 -14.00 19.23
N ASP A 359 -21.64 -13.14 19.87
CA ASP A 359 -23.08 -13.03 19.56
C ASP A 359 -23.30 -12.47 18.14
N VAL A 360 -22.46 -11.51 17.73
CA VAL A 360 -22.50 -10.96 16.37
C VAL A 360 -22.11 -12.01 15.34
N LEU A 361 -21.04 -12.77 15.58
CA LEU A 361 -20.62 -13.85 14.70
C LEU A 361 -21.65 -14.98 14.59
N GLU A 362 -22.39 -15.25 15.66
CA GLU A 362 -23.49 -16.22 15.62
C GLU A 362 -24.71 -15.71 14.85
N ALA A 363 -25.02 -14.42 14.99
CA ALA A 363 -26.21 -13.82 14.36
C ALA A 363 -26.01 -13.47 12.88
N LEU A 364 -24.80 -13.06 12.50
CA LEU A 364 -24.47 -12.52 11.16
C LEU A 364 -23.50 -13.40 10.37
N GLY A 365 -22.92 -14.42 10.99
CA GLY A 365 -21.97 -15.32 10.35
C GLY A 365 -22.62 -16.16 9.25
N SER A 366 -21.81 -16.61 8.30
CA SER A 366 -22.20 -17.59 7.30
C SER A 366 -22.50 -18.96 7.95
N ALA A 367 -23.13 -19.86 7.20
CA ALA A 367 -23.31 -21.25 7.65
C ALA A 367 -21.96 -21.91 7.96
N GLU A 368 -21.94 -22.78 9.00
CA GLU A 368 -20.75 -23.55 9.31
C GLU A 368 -20.46 -24.56 8.19
N GLU A 369 -19.24 -24.53 7.69
CA GLU A 369 -18.70 -25.49 6.75
C GLU A 369 -17.64 -26.35 7.43
N VAL A 370 -17.50 -27.61 7.01
CA VAL A 370 -16.59 -28.59 7.63
C VAL A 370 -15.41 -28.82 6.69
N TYR A 371 -14.22 -28.54 7.16
CA TYR A 371 -12.97 -28.72 6.45
C TYR A 371 -12.06 -29.73 7.17
N ALA A 372 -11.24 -30.44 6.42
CA ALA A 372 -10.24 -31.35 6.99
C ALA A 372 -9.09 -30.59 7.68
N THR A 373 -8.75 -29.42 7.17
CA THR A 373 -7.78 -28.46 7.72
C THR A 373 -8.39 -27.07 7.70
N PRO A 374 -7.99 -26.16 8.61
CA PRO A 374 -8.47 -24.79 8.58
C PRO A 374 -8.14 -24.14 7.22
N PRO A 375 -9.15 -23.69 6.46
CA PRO A 375 -8.92 -22.98 5.21
C PRO A 375 -8.36 -21.58 5.48
N THR A 376 -7.68 -21.00 4.49
CA THR A 376 -7.24 -19.60 4.54
C THR A 376 -8.40 -18.63 4.29
N PHE A 377 -8.19 -17.33 4.54
CA PHE A 377 -9.17 -16.29 4.20
C PHE A 377 -9.46 -16.26 2.70
N GLU A 378 -8.42 -16.43 1.88
CA GLU A 378 -8.54 -16.47 0.42
C GLU A 378 -9.39 -17.66 -0.05
N GLU A 379 -9.19 -18.84 0.54
CA GLU A 379 -9.99 -20.04 0.25
C GLU A 379 -11.45 -19.90 0.67
N LEU A 380 -11.73 -19.01 1.65
CA LEU A 380 -13.08 -18.67 2.10
C LEU A 380 -13.69 -17.48 1.36
N ASP A 381 -12.99 -16.90 0.38
CA ASP A 381 -13.38 -15.67 -0.32
C ASP A 381 -13.65 -14.48 0.64
N VAL A 382 -12.84 -14.38 1.70
CA VAL A 382 -12.90 -13.32 2.70
C VAL A 382 -11.74 -12.37 2.45
N ASP A 383 -12.06 -11.12 2.08
CA ASP A 383 -11.05 -10.10 1.84
C ASP A 383 -10.60 -9.39 3.13
N ARG A 384 -11.51 -9.21 4.09
CA ARG A 384 -11.25 -8.48 5.36
C ARG A 384 -12.23 -8.94 6.43
N GLY A 385 -11.80 -8.84 7.69
CA GLY A 385 -12.66 -9.09 8.84
C GLY A 385 -12.16 -10.22 9.72
N VAL A 386 -13.08 -11.01 10.23
CA VAL A 386 -12.81 -12.06 11.22
C VAL A 386 -13.43 -13.38 10.76
N VAL A 387 -12.64 -14.44 10.81
CA VAL A 387 -13.12 -15.81 10.58
C VAL A 387 -13.05 -16.60 11.87
N ARG A 388 -14.14 -17.28 12.22
CA ARG A 388 -14.19 -18.14 13.39
C ARG A 388 -14.00 -19.60 13.00
N TYR A 389 -12.88 -20.19 13.45
CA TYR A 389 -12.61 -21.62 13.32
C TYR A 389 -13.03 -22.36 14.58
N ARG A 390 -13.74 -23.46 14.44
CA ARG A 390 -14.12 -24.37 15.54
C ARG A 390 -13.54 -25.75 15.30
N PHE A 391 -12.95 -26.34 16.33
CA PHE A 391 -12.49 -27.72 16.27
C PHE A 391 -12.61 -28.40 17.61
N GLU A 392 -12.72 -29.73 17.59
CA GLU A 392 -12.75 -30.54 18.78
C GLU A 392 -11.36 -31.11 19.09
N VAL A 393 -10.92 -30.93 20.31
CA VAL A 393 -9.69 -31.58 20.79
C VAL A 393 -10.03 -32.99 21.24
N PRO A 394 -9.57 -34.05 20.54
CA PRO A 394 -9.91 -35.42 20.89
C PRO A 394 -9.26 -35.81 22.21
N GLY A 395 -9.94 -36.68 22.97
CA GLY A 395 -9.45 -37.22 24.25
C GLY A 395 -9.83 -38.70 24.45
N PRO A 396 -9.34 -39.33 25.54
CA PRO A 396 -8.56 -38.75 26.63
C PRO A 396 -7.10 -38.50 26.23
N ARG A 397 -6.54 -37.35 26.66
CA ARG A 397 -5.12 -37.01 26.41
C ARG A 397 -4.56 -36.11 27.51
N GLN A 398 -3.25 -36.15 27.68
CA GLN A 398 -2.53 -35.18 28.51
C GLN A 398 -2.65 -33.76 27.95
N PRO A 399 -2.55 -32.72 28.80
CA PRO A 399 -2.43 -31.35 28.33
C PRO A 399 -1.33 -31.23 27.30
N TYR A 400 -1.58 -30.47 26.25
CA TYR A 400 -0.67 -30.31 25.13
C TYR A 400 -0.64 -28.84 24.66
N PRO A 401 0.50 -28.27 24.29
CA PRO A 401 0.54 -26.92 23.76
C PRO A 401 -0.29 -26.83 22.46
N LEU A 402 -1.22 -25.88 22.41
CA LEU A 402 -1.89 -25.54 21.16
C LEU A 402 -0.97 -24.65 20.35
N ARG A 403 -0.65 -25.10 19.15
CA ARG A 403 0.12 -24.33 18.17
C ARG A 403 -0.72 -24.15 16.92
N VAL A 404 -0.76 -22.92 16.39
CA VAL A 404 -1.39 -22.61 15.10
C VAL A 404 -0.28 -22.47 14.06
N LEU A 405 -0.26 -23.35 13.07
CA LEU A 405 0.74 -23.31 11.99
C LEU A 405 0.23 -22.39 10.88
N GLY A 406 1.14 -21.56 10.36
CA GLY A 406 0.81 -20.60 9.29
C GLY A 406 -0.20 -19.55 9.72
N LEU A 407 -0.20 -19.20 11.02
CA LEU A 407 -1.04 -18.11 11.52
C LEU A 407 -0.66 -16.81 10.79
N ARG A 408 -1.69 -16.16 10.26
CA ARG A 408 -1.67 -14.84 9.65
C ARG A 408 -3.01 -14.18 9.97
N ASP A 409 -3.05 -13.11 10.79
CA ASP A 409 -1.89 -12.50 11.44
C ASP A 409 -2.05 -12.64 12.96
N ARG A 410 -3.30 -12.65 13.45
CA ARG A 410 -3.63 -12.67 14.86
C ARG A 410 -4.84 -13.59 15.14
N ALA A 411 -4.76 -14.40 16.19
CA ALA A 411 -5.85 -15.24 16.66
C ALA A 411 -6.18 -14.95 18.11
N VAL A 412 -7.46 -14.79 18.43
CA VAL A 412 -7.97 -14.85 19.80
C VAL A 412 -8.48 -16.25 20.02
N VAL A 413 -7.91 -16.97 20.98
CA VAL A 413 -8.21 -18.38 21.24
C VAL A 413 -9.10 -18.52 22.46
N TYR A 414 -10.16 -19.31 22.30
CA TYR A 414 -11.06 -19.69 23.36
C TYR A 414 -11.03 -21.22 23.53
N VAL A 415 -11.01 -21.70 24.78
CA VAL A 415 -11.13 -23.10 25.13
C VAL A 415 -12.38 -23.28 25.99
N ASP A 416 -13.34 -24.07 25.49
CA ASP A 416 -14.65 -24.28 26.15
C ASP A 416 -15.36 -22.94 26.49
N GLY A 417 -15.28 -21.95 25.61
CA GLY A 417 -15.89 -20.62 25.77
C GLY A 417 -15.10 -19.63 26.64
N VAL A 418 -13.98 -20.06 27.22
CA VAL A 418 -13.12 -19.18 28.05
C VAL A 418 -11.93 -18.72 27.21
N ARG A 419 -11.67 -17.40 27.18
CA ARG A 419 -10.50 -16.83 26.48
C ARG A 419 -9.22 -17.40 27.08
N ALA A 420 -8.45 -18.14 26.26
CA ALA A 420 -7.20 -18.78 26.65
C ALA A 420 -5.97 -17.93 26.31
N GLY A 421 -6.05 -17.07 25.29
CA GLY A 421 -4.95 -16.21 24.92
C GLY A 421 -5.13 -15.54 23.57
N VAL A 422 -4.11 -14.81 23.19
CA VAL A 422 -3.93 -14.22 21.84
C VAL A 422 -2.66 -14.81 21.26
N LEU A 423 -2.72 -15.24 20.02
CA LEU A 423 -1.58 -15.70 19.24
C LEU A 423 -1.30 -14.70 18.14
N THR A 424 -0.05 -14.55 17.81
CA THR A 424 0.44 -13.80 16.65
C THR A 424 1.30 -14.73 15.80
N GLU A 425 1.73 -14.27 14.64
CA GLU A 425 2.65 -15.03 13.79
C GLU A 425 3.93 -15.44 14.56
N ASP A 426 4.48 -14.53 15.36
CA ASP A 426 5.70 -14.75 16.13
C ASP A 426 5.47 -15.58 17.40
N GLU A 427 4.28 -15.47 17.98
CA GLU A 427 3.88 -16.18 19.21
C GLU A 427 2.71 -17.13 18.92
N ALA A 428 2.94 -18.09 18.04
CA ALA A 428 1.91 -19.02 17.55
C ALA A 428 1.57 -20.20 18.48
N VAL A 429 2.03 -20.18 19.75
CA VAL A 429 1.79 -21.22 20.74
C VAL A 429 1.13 -20.63 21.97
N LEU A 430 0.03 -21.21 22.44
CA LEU A 430 -0.58 -20.80 23.70
C LEU A 430 0.39 -21.06 24.87
N PRO A 431 0.55 -20.10 25.80
CA PRO A 431 1.38 -20.28 26.99
C PRO A 431 0.92 -21.47 27.84
N GLU A 432 -0.38 -21.63 28.02
CA GLU A 432 -0.97 -22.69 28.81
C GLU A 432 -1.39 -23.87 27.93
N PRO A 433 -0.97 -25.12 28.28
CA PRO A 433 -1.34 -26.30 27.54
C PRO A 433 -2.86 -26.58 27.58
N VAL A 434 -3.42 -26.90 26.43
CA VAL A 434 -4.84 -27.27 26.33
C VAL A 434 -5.03 -28.71 26.73
N ALA A 435 -5.87 -28.93 27.76
CA ALA A 435 -6.25 -30.27 28.21
C ALA A 435 -7.35 -30.83 27.31
N GLY A 436 -7.16 -32.05 26.82
CA GLY A 436 -8.25 -32.80 26.21
C GLY A 436 -9.21 -33.34 27.26
N PRO A 437 -10.43 -33.78 26.88
CA PRO A 437 -11.37 -34.41 27.81
C PRO A 437 -10.74 -35.62 28.49
N ARG A 438 -10.91 -35.72 29.79
CA ARG A 438 -10.34 -36.81 30.60
C ARG A 438 -11.02 -38.16 30.34
N ARG A 439 -12.20 -38.17 29.73
CA ARG A 439 -12.96 -39.37 29.35
C ARG A 439 -13.41 -39.23 27.90
N PRO A 440 -13.54 -40.33 27.13
CA PRO A 440 -14.14 -40.30 25.83
C PRO A 440 -15.53 -39.66 25.90
N ARG A 441 -15.82 -38.70 25.09
CA ARG A 441 -17.14 -38.12 24.95
C ARG A 441 -18.02 -39.21 24.31
N PRO A 442 -19.20 -39.55 24.85
CA PRO A 442 -20.10 -40.46 24.18
C PRO A 442 -20.44 -39.91 22.79
N PRO A 443 -20.62 -40.77 21.78
CA PRO A 443 -20.97 -40.32 20.44
C PRO A 443 -22.21 -39.43 20.53
N ARG A 444 -22.17 -38.27 19.87
CA ARG A 444 -23.30 -37.33 19.81
C ARG A 444 -24.50 -38.11 19.30
N ARG A 445 -25.57 -38.18 20.08
CA ARG A 445 -26.89 -38.55 19.55
C ARG A 445 -27.24 -37.51 18.50
N GLY A 446 -27.65 -37.96 17.33
CA GLY A 446 -28.17 -37.08 16.29
C GLY A 446 -29.25 -36.12 16.85
N PRO A 447 -29.50 -35.00 16.22
CA PRO A 447 -30.52 -34.05 16.69
C PRO A 447 -31.84 -34.80 16.90
N PRO A 448 -32.56 -34.48 17.98
CA PRO A 448 -33.87 -35.07 18.20
C PRO A 448 -34.79 -34.75 17.01
N PRO A 449 -35.70 -35.65 16.67
CA PRO A 449 -36.56 -35.51 15.48
C PRO A 449 -37.54 -34.34 15.55
N ASP A 450 -37.56 -33.59 16.64
CA ASP A 450 -38.47 -32.46 16.89
C ASP A 450 -37.85 -31.08 16.68
N GLY A 451 -36.60 -30.99 16.19
CA GLY A 451 -35.99 -29.71 15.85
C GLY A 451 -35.47 -28.86 17.02
N SER A 452 -35.50 -29.37 18.27
CA SER A 452 -34.89 -28.70 19.41
C SER A 452 -33.36 -28.83 19.37
N ARG A 453 -32.63 -27.74 19.16
CA ARG A 453 -31.16 -27.70 19.12
C ARG A 453 -30.61 -27.59 20.54
N PRO A 454 -29.77 -28.52 21.00
CA PRO A 454 -29.00 -28.29 22.22
C PRO A 454 -27.85 -27.32 21.94
N HIS A 455 -27.86 -26.19 22.61
CA HIS A 455 -26.71 -25.26 22.62
C HIS A 455 -25.55 -25.88 23.42
N ALA A 456 -24.61 -26.47 22.74
CA ALA A 456 -23.31 -26.81 23.32
C ALA A 456 -22.24 -26.15 22.49
N GLY A 457 -21.82 -24.94 22.91
CA GLY A 457 -20.71 -24.21 22.30
C GLY A 457 -19.39 -24.94 22.53
N LEU A 458 -18.63 -25.13 21.50
CA LEU A 458 -17.22 -25.53 21.54
C LEU A 458 -16.32 -24.38 21.19
N PRO A 459 -15.07 -24.35 21.69
CA PRO A 459 -14.19 -23.17 21.57
C PRO A 459 -13.83 -22.86 20.13
N GLY A 460 -13.85 -21.57 19.81
CA GLY A 460 -13.46 -21.06 18.51
C GLY A 460 -12.19 -20.21 18.59
N ALA A 461 -11.39 -20.26 17.56
CA ALA A 461 -10.36 -19.26 17.30
C ALA A 461 -10.92 -18.26 16.30
N ALA A 462 -10.79 -16.97 16.58
CA ALA A 462 -11.07 -15.90 15.64
C ALA A 462 -9.75 -15.40 15.07
N LEU A 463 -9.62 -15.40 13.76
CA LEU A 463 -8.46 -14.90 13.05
C LEU A 463 -8.81 -13.55 12.44
N ASP A 464 -7.98 -12.58 12.73
CA ASP A 464 -8.07 -11.23 12.17
C ASP A 464 -7.00 -11.11 11.08
N ARG A 465 -7.37 -10.64 9.90
CA ARG A 465 -6.49 -10.61 8.74
C ARG A 465 -5.76 -9.29 8.63
N ASP A 466 -4.46 -9.37 8.45
CA ASP A 466 -3.70 -8.34 7.79
C ASP A 466 -2.72 -8.95 6.76
N GLN A 467 -2.26 -8.19 5.83
CA GLN A 467 -1.81 -8.51 4.49
C GLN A 467 -0.53 -9.27 4.29
N ARG A 468 -0.38 -9.87 3.09
CA ARG A 468 0.84 -10.57 2.66
C ARG A 468 1.29 -10.20 1.27
N HIS A 469 2.61 -10.03 1.18
CA HIS A 469 3.34 -10.34 -0.03
C HIS A 469 3.89 -11.76 0.10
N PRO A 470 3.72 -12.62 -0.89
CA PRO A 470 4.50 -13.85 -0.94
C PRO A 470 5.99 -13.47 -1.07
N PRO A 471 6.90 -14.11 -0.32
CA PRO A 471 8.33 -13.93 -0.54
C PRO A 471 8.68 -14.34 -1.97
N PRO A 472 9.62 -13.67 -2.62
CA PRO A 472 10.13 -14.13 -3.90
C PRO A 472 10.82 -15.48 -3.69
N ASP A 473 10.41 -16.49 -4.47
CA ASP A 473 11.16 -17.74 -4.58
C ASP A 473 12.51 -17.45 -5.23
N LEU A 474 13.60 -17.74 -4.52
CA LEU A 474 14.94 -17.76 -5.09
C LEU A 474 15.02 -18.86 -6.15
N PRO A 475 15.61 -18.59 -7.31
CA PRO A 475 15.88 -19.64 -8.28
C PRO A 475 16.86 -20.67 -7.68
N PRO A 476 16.74 -21.97 -8.01
CA PRO A 476 17.65 -22.99 -7.51
C PRO A 476 19.07 -22.81 -8.06
N ASP A 477 20.00 -22.88 -7.15
CA ASP A 477 21.44 -23.13 -7.27
C ASP A 477 22.14 -22.95 -8.61
N ALA A 478 23.04 -21.98 -8.65
CA ALA A 478 24.24 -22.04 -9.47
C ALA A 478 25.47 -22.02 -8.54
N GLY A 479 26.09 -23.14 -8.46
CA GLY A 479 27.33 -23.61 -7.91
C GLY A 479 28.34 -22.68 -7.26
N ALA A 480 28.75 -23.13 -6.12
CA ALA A 480 30.04 -23.08 -5.43
C ALA A 480 31.20 -22.26 -6.02
N GLY A 481 31.79 -21.38 -5.17
CA GLY A 481 33.10 -20.77 -5.43
C GLY A 481 33.63 -19.94 -4.27
N SER A 482 34.30 -20.64 -3.32
CA SER A 482 35.46 -20.22 -2.47
C SER A 482 35.51 -18.86 -1.76
N GLN A 483 35.51 -18.98 -0.44
CA GLN A 483 36.41 -18.37 0.58
C GLN A 483 37.05 -17.00 0.27
N HIS A 484 36.72 -16.01 1.13
CA HIS A 484 37.77 -15.27 1.83
C HIS A 484 37.21 -14.64 3.13
N ARG A 485 37.72 -15.19 4.26
CA ARG A 485 37.61 -14.53 5.59
C ARG A 485 38.55 -13.33 5.62
N ARG A 486 38.06 -12.15 5.96
CA ARG A 486 38.84 -11.14 6.70
C ARG A 486 38.00 -10.51 7.79
N ARG A 487 38.56 -10.58 9.01
CA ARG A 487 38.09 -9.86 10.19
C ARG A 487 38.31 -8.37 10.00
N CYS A 488 37.36 -7.54 10.41
CA CYS A 488 37.66 -6.19 10.90
C CYS A 488 36.67 -5.79 11.99
N ALA A 489 37.27 -5.10 12.99
CA ALA A 489 36.73 -4.78 14.28
C ALA A 489 35.76 -3.60 14.27
N ASP A 490 34.86 -3.64 15.28
CA ASP A 490 34.27 -2.52 16.03
C ASP A 490 34.15 -1.14 15.36
N ARG A 491 32.92 -0.78 14.91
CA ARG A 491 32.41 0.60 14.96
C ARG A 491 30.91 0.56 15.24
N ARG A 492 30.49 1.27 16.28
CA ARG A 492 29.09 1.44 16.68
C ARG A 492 28.23 1.93 15.51
N PRO A 493 27.03 1.41 15.33
CA PRO A 493 26.15 1.85 14.24
C PRO A 493 25.54 3.22 14.54
N ARG A 494 25.69 4.14 13.62
CA ARG A 494 24.79 5.29 13.48
C ARG A 494 23.45 4.73 13.00
N ARG A 495 22.36 5.20 13.58
CA ARG A 495 21.01 4.85 13.17
C ARG A 495 20.81 5.22 11.69
N LEU A 496 20.75 4.21 10.84
CA LEU A 496 20.25 4.32 9.48
C LEU A 496 18.75 4.03 9.55
N ALA A 497 17.94 4.84 8.90
CA ALA A 497 16.54 4.53 8.64
C ALA A 497 16.46 3.23 7.84
N PRO A 498 15.50 2.35 8.12
CA PRO A 498 15.37 1.12 7.37
C PRO A 498 14.97 1.46 5.92
N ALA A 499 15.73 0.90 4.98
CA ALA A 499 15.26 0.77 3.62
C ALA A 499 14.09 -0.23 3.58
N LEU A 500 13.09 0.04 2.75
CA LEU A 500 11.92 -0.81 2.48
C LEU A 500 12.32 -2.17 1.93
#